data_bffab90e9114192efff5d37229c40a7f
#
_entry.id   bffab90e9114192efff5d37229c40a7f
#
_cell.length_a   1.000
_cell.length_b   1.000
_cell.length_c   1.000
_cell.angle_alpha   90.00
_cell.angle_beta   90.00
_cell.angle_gamma   90.00
#
_symmetry.space_group_name_H-M   'P 1'
#
loop_
_entity.id
_entity.type
_entity.pdbx_description
1 polymer ?
#
loop_
_entity_poly.entity_id
_entity_poly.type
_entity_poly.pdbx_seq_one_letter_code
_entity_poly.pdbx_strand_id
1 'polypeptide(L)'
;MEQTLVNGIADNLLHNIFNDLSVGLELYDKDGLMIDVNYSRLRSMGIKDKKDILGYNLFNYTSFSDEIKEQIRKGETVRFMAKYDFDDLCRLFPTNLSGIKFFEITVSFVHNDKSEITNYMVITQDITERVLWQNKYDNLYEEVVRSKKELLESEQRMIHLIRQNELVLNNINSGLAYIANDYIVQWENISLCSKSLSYEAYKKGEPCYLTAHNRTTPCENCVMQRARKSGQVESILFNLDNKHVIEVFATPIFNEQGDVDGVVILSLIHISE
;
A
#
# COMPACT_ATOMS: atom_id res chain seq x y z
N MET A 1 -9.48 -0.96 -68.75
CA MET A 1 -8.26 -0.36 -68.24
C MET A 1 -8.47 0.33 -66.89
N GLU A 2 -9.52 1.16 -66.68
CA GLU A 2 -9.83 1.81 -65.40
C GLU A 2 -10.13 0.82 -64.24
N GLN A 3 -10.89 -0.24 -64.53
CA GLN A 3 -11.27 -1.22 -63.52
C GLN A 3 -10.06 -2.03 -62.99
N THR A 4 -9.08 -2.27 -63.83
CA THR A 4 -7.82 -2.95 -63.47
C THR A 4 -6.89 -2.04 -62.64
N LEU A 5 -6.93 -0.73 -62.93
CA LEU A 5 -6.16 0.26 -62.12
C LEU A 5 -6.79 0.47 -60.73
N VAL A 6 -8.09 0.54 -60.63
CA VAL A 6 -8.83 0.68 -59.34
C VAL A 6 -8.61 -0.55 -58.46
N ASN A 7 -8.67 -1.76 -59.05
CA ASN A 7 -8.42 -3.00 -58.29
C ASN A 7 -6.97 -3.05 -57.79
N GLY A 8 -5.97 -2.63 -58.57
CA GLY A 8 -4.57 -2.59 -58.12
C GLY A 8 -4.29 -1.57 -57.02
N ILE A 9 -5.01 -0.42 -57.01
CA ILE A 9 -4.91 0.56 -55.93
C ILE A 9 -5.56 0.01 -54.67
N ALA A 10 -6.74 -0.65 -54.74
CA ALA A 10 -7.41 -1.25 -53.61
C ALA A 10 -6.59 -2.39 -52.97
N ASP A 11 -5.99 -3.24 -53.79
CA ASP A 11 -5.14 -4.34 -53.35
C ASP A 11 -3.88 -3.82 -52.60
N ASN A 12 -3.22 -2.78 -53.15
CA ASN A 12 -2.10 -2.15 -52.44
C ASN A 12 -2.50 -1.48 -51.13
N LEU A 13 -3.64 -0.82 -51.09
CA LEU A 13 -4.14 -0.19 -49.88
C LEU A 13 -4.45 -1.25 -48.80
N LEU A 14 -5.13 -2.31 -49.15
CA LEU A 14 -5.43 -3.42 -48.26
C LEU A 14 -4.16 -4.09 -47.71
N HIS A 15 -3.17 -4.30 -48.58
CA HIS A 15 -1.87 -4.84 -48.19
C HIS A 15 -1.14 -3.94 -47.18
N ASN A 16 -1.13 -2.62 -47.45
CA ASN A 16 -0.53 -1.66 -46.52
C ASN A 16 -1.28 -1.62 -45.18
N ILE A 17 -2.60 -1.57 -45.20
CA ILE A 17 -3.42 -1.62 -43.94
C ILE A 17 -3.09 -2.89 -43.15
N PHE A 18 -3.07 -4.05 -43.83
CA PHE A 18 -2.77 -5.33 -43.16
C PHE A 18 -1.40 -5.30 -42.47
N ASN A 19 -0.39 -4.72 -43.09
CA ASN A 19 0.97 -4.68 -42.55
C ASN A 19 1.20 -3.56 -41.52
N ASP A 20 0.47 -2.44 -41.59
CA ASP A 20 0.69 -1.28 -40.75
C ASP A 20 -0.14 -1.33 -39.43
N LEU A 21 -1.08 -2.30 -39.32
CA LEU A 21 -1.81 -2.50 -38.07
C LEU A 21 -0.86 -2.82 -36.92
N SER A 22 -1.14 -2.23 -35.74
CA SER A 22 -0.35 -2.46 -34.52
C SER A 22 -0.60 -3.82 -33.86
N VAL A 23 -1.67 -4.50 -34.26
CA VAL A 23 -2.03 -5.86 -33.81
C VAL A 23 -1.47 -6.90 -34.78
N GLY A 24 -1.11 -8.07 -34.25
CA GLY A 24 -0.70 -9.20 -35.07
C GLY A 24 -1.91 -9.79 -35.81
N LEU A 25 -1.77 -10.00 -37.12
CA LEU A 25 -2.77 -10.66 -37.96
C LEU A 25 -2.17 -11.87 -38.65
N GLU A 26 -2.91 -12.97 -38.59
CA GLU A 26 -2.58 -14.22 -39.27
C GLU A 26 -3.81 -14.64 -40.10
N LEU A 27 -3.59 -15.04 -41.32
CA LEU A 27 -4.63 -15.57 -42.23
C LEU A 27 -4.35 -17.04 -42.50
N TYR A 28 -5.40 -17.84 -42.41
CA TYR A 28 -5.35 -19.28 -42.65
C TYR A 28 -6.37 -19.67 -43.71
N ASP A 29 -6.08 -20.71 -44.46
CA ASP A 29 -7.04 -21.31 -45.37
C ASP A 29 -8.10 -22.12 -44.60
N LYS A 30 -9.05 -22.70 -45.36
CA LYS A 30 -10.11 -23.55 -44.81
C LYS A 30 -9.61 -24.80 -44.10
N ASP A 31 -8.41 -25.27 -44.39
CA ASP A 31 -7.75 -26.43 -43.78
C ASP A 31 -6.90 -26.07 -42.58
N GLY A 32 -6.89 -24.79 -42.23
CA GLY A 32 -6.13 -24.23 -41.09
C GLY A 32 -4.66 -24.01 -41.37
N LEU A 33 -4.20 -24.01 -42.61
CA LEU A 33 -2.81 -23.71 -42.97
C LEU A 33 -2.64 -22.21 -43.11
N MET A 34 -1.59 -21.65 -42.47
CA MET A 34 -1.27 -20.23 -42.52
C MET A 34 -0.86 -19.81 -43.94
N ILE A 35 -1.61 -18.87 -44.51
CA ILE A 35 -1.40 -18.36 -45.86
C ILE A 35 -0.74 -16.97 -45.89
N ASP A 36 -0.98 -16.16 -44.84
CA ASP A 36 -0.28 -14.87 -44.69
C ASP A 36 -0.22 -14.44 -43.22
N VAL A 37 0.71 -13.53 -42.91
CA VAL A 37 0.96 -12.95 -41.60
C VAL A 37 1.53 -11.54 -41.75
N ASN A 38 1.05 -10.61 -40.88
CA ASN A 38 1.52 -9.21 -40.95
C ASN A 38 2.83 -8.97 -40.17
N TYR A 39 3.46 -7.81 -40.41
CA TYR A 39 4.72 -7.45 -39.73
C TYR A 39 4.60 -7.31 -38.22
N SER A 40 3.47 -6.88 -37.72
CA SER A 40 3.24 -6.78 -36.26
C SER A 40 3.29 -8.13 -35.58
N ARG A 41 2.70 -9.16 -36.21
CA ARG A 41 2.76 -10.52 -35.69
C ARG A 41 4.18 -11.09 -35.75
N LEU A 42 4.88 -10.92 -36.87
CA LEU A 42 6.26 -11.36 -36.98
C LEU A 42 7.15 -10.73 -35.90
N ARG A 43 7.01 -9.42 -35.65
CA ARG A 43 7.74 -8.72 -34.59
C ARG A 43 7.39 -9.25 -33.21
N SER A 44 6.11 -9.45 -32.93
CA SER A 44 5.66 -9.92 -31.61
C SER A 44 6.10 -11.35 -31.30
N MET A 45 6.36 -12.15 -32.34
CA MET A 45 6.93 -13.51 -32.25
C MET A 45 8.45 -13.56 -32.40
N GLY A 46 9.11 -12.44 -32.73
CA GLY A 46 10.56 -12.41 -32.96
C GLY A 46 11.02 -13.17 -34.18
N ILE A 47 10.14 -13.34 -35.19
CA ILE A 47 10.40 -14.05 -36.44
C ILE A 47 10.81 -13.03 -37.49
N LYS A 48 11.89 -13.31 -38.22
CA LYS A 48 12.45 -12.38 -39.22
C LYS A 48 11.79 -12.48 -40.58
N ASP A 49 11.53 -13.70 -41.04
CA ASP A 49 10.95 -13.95 -42.35
C ASP A 49 9.62 -14.71 -42.19
N LYS A 50 8.59 -14.24 -42.91
CA LYS A 50 7.28 -14.90 -42.85
C LYS A 50 7.31 -16.32 -43.43
N LYS A 51 8.27 -16.65 -44.28
CA LYS A 51 8.48 -17.99 -44.83
C LYS A 51 8.73 -19.02 -43.73
N ASP A 52 9.26 -18.60 -42.58
CA ASP A 52 9.58 -19.48 -41.47
C ASP A 52 8.32 -19.95 -40.71
N ILE A 53 7.18 -19.30 -40.91
CA ILE A 53 5.92 -19.60 -40.25
C ILE A 53 4.78 -19.95 -41.22
N LEU A 54 4.86 -19.59 -42.47
CA LEU A 54 3.84 -19.93 -43.48
C LEU A 54 3.65 -21.45 -43.58
N GLY A 55 2.41 -21.90 -43.77
CA GLY A 55 2.07 -23.32 -43.81
C GLY A 55 1.93 -23.97 -42.41
N TYR A 56 2.17 -23.24 -41.33
CA TYR A 56 1.89 -23.76 -39.98
C TYR A 56 0.38 -23.93 -39.78
N ASN A 57 -0.03 -25.03 -39.14
CA ASN A 57 -1.44 -25.31 -38.96
C ASN A 57 -1.98 -24.71 -37.66
N LEU A 58 -3.07 -23.96 -37.73
CA LEU A 58 -3.76 -23.30 -36.63
C LEU A 58 -4.04 -24.24 -35.45
N PHE A 59 -4.44 -25.47 -35.75
CA PHE A 59 -4.80 -26.46 -34.75
C PHE A 59 -3.62 -27.14 -34.07
N ASN A 60 -2.37 -26.85 -34.51
CA ASN A 60 -1.14 -27.35 -33.88
C ASN A 60 -0.63 -26.42 -32.76
N TYR A 61 -1.22 -25.25 -32.56
CA TYR A 61 -0.86 -24.40 -31.43
C TYR A 61 -1.18 -25.09 -30.10
N THR A 62 -0.17 -25.27 -29.27
CA THR A 62 -0.29 -25.90 -27.93
C THR A 62 -1.03 -25.02 -26.95
N SER A 63 -1.04 -23.70 -27.19
CA SER A 63 -1.79 -22.72 -26.38
C SER A 63 -3.31 -22.76 -26.59
N PHE A 64 -3.79 -23.53 -27.61
CA PHE A 64 -5.21 -23.71 -27.88
C PHE A 64 -5.66 -25.02 -27.23
N SER A 65 -6.55 -24.93 -26.22
CA SER A 65 -7.18 -26.11 -25.63
C SER A 65 -8.04 -26.86 -26.65
N ASP A 66 -8.32 -28.12 -26.39
CA ASP A 66 -9.18 -28.91 -27.28
C ASP A 66 -10.60 -28.31 -27.39
N GLU A 67 -11.10 -27.68 -26.35
CA GLU A 67 -12.39 -26.96 -26.34
C GLU A 67 -12.35 -25.78 -27.30
N ILE A 68 -11.29 -24.95 -27.27
CA ILE A 68 -11.10 -23.84 -28.19
C ILE A 68 -11.02 -24.34 -29.62
N LYS A 69 -10.25 -25.41 -29.87
CA LYS A 69 -10.15 -26.00 -31.21
C LYS A 69 -11.49 -26.53 -31.73
N GLU A 70 -12.31 -27.08 -30.86
CA GLU A 70 -13.66 -27.55 -31.19
C GLU A 70 -14.61 -26.38 -31.53
N GLN A 71 -14.58 -25.29 -30.76
CA GLN A 71 -15.37 -24.10 -31.05
C GLN A 71 -14.98 -23.48 -32.39
N ILE A 72 -13.66 -23.38 -32.66
CA ILE A 72 -13.16 -22.92 -33.96
C ILE A 72 -13.69 -23.79 -35.11
N ARG A 73 -13.66 -25.13 -34.97
CA ARG A 73 -14.20 -26.03 -36.02
C ARG A 73 -15.71 -25.90 -36.22
N LYS A 74 -16.44 -25.48 -35.17
CA LYS A 74 -17.89 -25.19 -35.28
C LYS A 74 -18.20 -23.82 -35.90
N GLY A 75 -17.20 -23.02 -36.20
CA GLY A 75 -17.37 -21.67 -36.74
C GLY A 75 -17.75 -20.64 -35.69
N GLU A 76 -17.38 -20.86 -34.42
CA GLU A 76 -17.63 -19.93 -33.33
C GLU A 76 -16.42 -19.00 -33.20
N THR A 77 -16.66 -17.69 -33.18
CA THR A 77 -15.60 -16.72 -32.85
C THR A 77 -15.19 -16.90 -31.40
N VAL A 78 -13.90 -17.12 -31.16
CA VAL A 78 -13.32 -17.31 -29.83
C VAL A 78 -12.36 -16.22 -29.48
N ARG A 79 -12.35 -15.82 -28.21
CA ARG A 79 -11.38 -14.87 -27.66
C ARG A 79 -10.86 -15.41 -26.33
N PHE A 80 -9.53 -15.47 -26.21
CA PHE A 80 -8.90 -16.01 -25.02
C PHE A 80 -7.50 -15.38 -24.81
N MET A 81 -6.96 -15.55 -23.63
CA MET A 81 -5.60 -15.16 -23.30
C MET A 81 -4.68 -16.38 -23.34
N ALA A 82 -3.56 -16.26 -24.03
CA ALA A 82 -2.55 -17.29 -24.14
C ALA A 82 -1.24 -16.80 -23.51
N LYS A 83 -0.60 -17.69 -22.76
CA LYS A 83 0.78 -17.53 -22.26
C LYS A 83 1.72 -18.26 -23.20
N TYR A 84 2.68 -17.55 -23.77
CA TYR A 84 3.74 -18.11 -24.61
C TYR A 84 5.07 -18.08 -23.86
N ASP A 85 5.68 -19.25 -23.76
CA ASP A 85 7.06 -19.41 -23.30
C ASP A 85 7.96 -19.48 -24.55
N PHE A 86 8.74 -18.43 -24.80
CA PHE A 86 9.58 -18.34 -25.98
C PHE A 86 10.79 -19.26 -25.91
N ASP A 87 11.18 -19.70 -24.71
CA ASP A 87 12.28 -20.66 -24.55
C ASP A 87 11.85 -22.07 -25.01
N ASP A 88 10.54 -22.37 -24.98
CA ASP A 88 9.96 -23.57 -25.58
C ASP A 88 9.57 -23.38 -27.04
N LEU A 89 9.05 -22.21 -27.41
CA LEU A 89 8.62 -21.91 -28.80
C LEU A 89 9.77 -21.88 -29.79
N CYS A 90 11.00 -21.59 -29.36
CA CYS A 90 12.18 -21.62 -30.22
C CYS A 90 12.45 -23.01 -30.86
N ARG A 91 11.82 -24.07 -30.33
CA ARG A 91 11.86 -25.41 -30.91
C ARG A 91 10.92 -25.59 -32.11
N LEU A 92 9.89 -24.74 -32.18
CA LEU A 92 8.85 -24.80 -33.24
C LEU A 92 9.09 -23.75 -34.32
N PHE A 93 9.58 -22.58 -33.96
CA PHE A 93 9.81 -21.44 -34.84
C PHE A 93 11.14 -20.78 -34.55
N PRO A 94 11.84 -20.25 -35.59
CA PRO A 94 13.10 -19.52 -35.41
C PRO A 94 12.82 -18.13 -34.80
N THR A 95 12.59 -18.04 -33.50
CA THR A 95 12.40 -16.81 -32.77
C THR A 95 13.70 -16.31 -32.13
N ASN A 96 13.86 -14.97 -32.06
CA ASN A 96 14.95 -14.32 -31.33
C ASN A 96 14.52 -13.81 -29.96
N LEU A 97 13.31 -14.12 -29.52
CA LEU A 97 12.77 -13.76 -28.22
C LEU A 97 13.03 -14.87 -27.21
N SER A 98 13.04 -14.51 -25.92
CA SER A 98 13.13 -15.41 -24.79
C SER A 98 12.14 -14.99 -23.68
N GLY A 99 11.91 -15.89 -22.73
CA GLY A 99 11.02 -15.64 -21.60
C GLY A 99 9.54 -15.71 -21.95
N ILE A 100 8.70 -15.14 -21.08
CA ILE A 100 7.25 -15.30 -21.14
C ILE A 100 6.58 -14.03 -21.67
N LYS A 101 5.66 -14.23 -22.63
CA LYS A 101 4.74 -13.19 -23.08
C LYS A 101 3.29 -13.65 -22.99
N PHE A 102 2.40 -12.68 -22.85
CA PHE A 102 0.95 -12.88 -22.81
C PHE A 102 0.30 -12.24 -24.03
N PHE A 103 -0.54 -13.01 -24.72
CA PHE A 103 -1.25 -12.54 -25.89
C PHE A 103 -2.76 -12.70 -25.67
N GLU A 104 -3.51 -11.68 -26.07
CA GLU A 104 -4.95 -11.81 -26.27
C GLU A 104 -5.17 -12.22 -27.71
N ILE A 105 -5.84 -13.35 -27.91
CA ILE A 105 -6.04 -13.99 -29.23
C ILE A 105 -7.53 -14.01 -29.52
N THR A 106 -7.90 -13.51 -30.71
CA THR A 106 -9.25 -13.65 -31.25
C THR A 106 -9.18 -14.39 -32.56
N VAL A 107 -9.92 -15.50 -32.67
CA VAL A 107 -10.08 -16.26 -33.91
C VAL A 107 -11.45 -15.95 -34.49
N SER A 108 -11.50 -15.50 -35.72
CA SER A 108 -12.73 -15.19 -36.49
C SER A 108 -12.65 -15.82 -37.86
N PHE A 109 -13.75 -15.73 -38.59
CA PHE A 109 -13.96 -16.45 -39.86
C PHE A 109 -14.27 -15.49 -40.98
N VAL A 110 -13.82 -15.83 -42.18
CA VAL A 110 -14.24 -15.22 -43.43
C VAL A 110 -15.19 -16.20 -44.17
N HIS A 111 -16.33 -15.73 -44.58
CA HIS A 111 -17.34 -16.53 -45.26
C HIS A 111 -17.45 -16.07 -46.70
N ASN A 112 -17.81 -17.00 -47.57
CA ASN A 112 -18.25 -16.69 -48.95
C ASN A 112 -19.74 -16.28 -48.98
N ASP A 113 -20.21 -15.93 -50.17
CA ASP A 113 -21.63 -15.55 -50.40
C ASP A 113 -22.65 -16.67 -50.02
N LYS A 114 -22.19 -17.90 -49.86
CA LYS A 114 -22.98 -19.05 -49.44
C LYS A 114 -22.91 -19.34 -47.96
N SER A 115 -22.30 -18.43 -47.16
CA SER A 115 -22.05 -18.59 -45.71
C SER A 115 -21.14 -19.78 -45.35
N GLU A 116 -20.35 -20.29 -46.30
CA GLU A 116 -19.35 -21.31 -46.02
C GLU A 116 -18.05 -20.63 -45.55
N ILE A 117 -17.39 -21.19 -44.53
CA ILE A 117 -16.09 -20.71 -44.04
C ILE A 117 -15.05 -20.95 -45.14
N THR A 118 -14.41 -19.88 -45.56
CA THR A 118 -13.34 -19.94 -46.56
C THR A 118 -11.95 -19.77 -45.93
N ASN A 119 -11.86 -18.98 -44.87
CA ASN A 119 -10.61 -18.64 -44.22
C ASN A 119 -10.83 -18.42 -42.72
N TYR A 120 -9.75 -18.62 -41.95
CA TYR A 120 -9.69 -18.16 -40.56
C TYR A 120 -8.81 -16.91 -40.49
N MET A 121 -9.20 -15.98 -39.63
CA MET A 121 -8.41 -14.81 -39.29
C MET A 121 -8.12 -14.80 -37.79
N VAL A 122 -6.85 -14.75 -37.44
CA VAL A 122 -6.41 -14.67 -36.07
C VAL A 122 -5.84 -13.28 -35.78
N ILE A 123 -6.43 -12.61 -34.80
CA ILE A 123 -5.96 -11.31 -34.30
C ILE A 123 -5.23 -11.56 -33.00
N THR A 124 -4.02 -11.05 -32.88
CA THR A 124 -3.17 -11.23 -31.69
C THR A 124 -2.73 -9.88 -31.17
N GLN A 125 -2.94 -9.62 -29.90
CA GLN A 125 -2.46 -8.43 -29.23
C GLN A 125 -1.49 -8.82 -28.11
N ASP A 126 -0.27 -8.28 -28.11
CA ASP A 126 0.65 -8.44 -26.99
C ASP A 126 0.12 -7.63 -25.80
N ILE A 127 -0.22 -8.33 -24.72
CA ILE A 127 -0.76 -7.75 -23.49
C ILE A 127 0.20 -7.95 -22.30
N THR A 128 1.45 -8.30 -22.58
CA THR A 128 2.44 -8.63 -21.55
C THR A 128 2.60 -7.52 -20.54
N GLU A 129 2.81 -6.28 -21.00
CA GLU A 129 2.94 -5.13 -20.11
C GLU A 129 1.68 -4.95 -19.25
N ARG A 130 0.48 -5.06 -19.86
CA ARG A 130 -0.80 -4.94 -19.14
C ARG A 130 -0.91 -5.97 -18.01
N VAL A 131 -0.57 -7.23 -18.29
CA VAL A 131 -0.63 -8.33 -17.30
C VAL A 131 0.40 -8.11 -16.19
N LEU A 132 1.63 -7.71 -16.53
CA LEU A 132 2.69 -7.44 -15.56
C LEU A 132 2.33 -6.25 -14.65
N TRP A 133 1.78 -5.17 -15.22
CA TRP A 133 1.33 -4.03 -14.44
C TRP A 133 0.15 -4.37 -13.54
N GLN A 134 -0.80 -5.17 -14.03
CA GLN A 134 -1.94 -5.62 -13.21
C GLN A 134 -1.46 -6.44 -12.02
N ASN A 135 -0.59 -7.41 -12.23
CA ASN A 135 -0.03 -8.24 -11.15
C ASN A 135 0.75 -7.40 -10.12
N LYS A 136 1.53 -6.43 -10.60
CA LYS A 136 2.26 -5.51 -9.73
C LYS A 136 1.31 -4.65 -8.89
N TYR A 137 0.24 -4.16 -9.50
CA TYR A 137 -0.77 -3.36 -8.82
C TYR A 137 -1.49 -4.18 -7.75
N ASP A 138 -1.90 -5.40 -8.07
CA ASP A 138 -2.60 -6.29 -7.13
C ASP A 138 -1.72 -6.62 -5.91
N ASN A 139 -0.45 -6.94 -6.13
CA ASN A 139 0.52 -7.18 -5.05
C ASN A 139 0.71 -5.95 -4.15
N LEU A 140 0.87 -4.76 -4.76
CA LEU A 140 1.03 -3.51 -4.02
C LEU A 140 -0.24 -3.17 -3.22
N TYR A 141 -1.41 -3.40 -3.82
CA TYR A 141 -2.69 -3.18 -3.16
C TYR A 141 -2.85 -4.06 -1.91
N GLU A 142 -2.50 -5.36 -2.01
CA GLU A 142 -2.52 -6.27 -0.87
C GLU A 142 -1.55 -5.83 0.25
N GLU A 143 -0.36 -5.35 -0.11
CA GLU A 143 0.61 -4.83 0.85
C GLU A 143 0.07 -3.59 1.59
N VAL A 144 -0.52 -2.64 0.85
CA VAL A 144 -1.14 -1.43 1.43
C VAL A 144 -2.28 -1.79 2.38
N VAL A 145 -3.15 -2.73 1.99
CA VAL A 145 -4.26 -3.18 2.84
C VAL A 145 -3.74 -3.82 4.13
N ARG A 146 -2.68 -4.64 4.04
CA ARG A 146 -2.05 -5.26 5.21
C ARG A 146 -1.44 -4.22 6.15
N SER A 147 -0.63 -3.30 5.62
CA SER A 147 -0.01 -2.23 6.40
C SER A 147 -1.04 -1.34 7.10
N LYS A 148 -2.13 -1.00 6.40
CA LYS A 148 -3.21 -0.22 6.99
C LYS A 148 -3.88 -0.94 8.17
N LYS A 149 -4.09 -2.25 8.05
CA LYS A 149 -4.66 -3.06 9.13
C LYS A 149 -3.73 -3.09 10.34
N GLU A 150 -2.44 -3.33 10.14
CA GLU A 150 -1.43 -3.35 11.22
C GLU A 150 -1.33 -2.00 11.93
N LEU A 151 -1.37 -0.90 11.18
CA LEU A 151 -1.38 0.45 11.75
C LEU A 151 -2.62 0.68 12.63
N LEU A 152 -3.81 0.31 12.14
CA LEU A 152 -5.05 0.46 12.89
C LEU A 152 -5.05 -0.35 14.20
N GLU A 153 -4.54 -1.58 14.15
CA GLU A 153 -4.40 -2.42 15.36
C GLU A 153 -3.37 -1.85 16.34
N SER A 154 -2.29 -1.25 15.85
CA SER A 154 -1.28 -0.57 16.68
C SER A 154 -1.87 0.67 17.35
N GLU A 155 -2.63 1.47 16.60
CA GLU A 155 -3.31 2.67 17.11
C GLU A 155 -4.33 2.31 18.21
N GLN A 156 -5.12 1.27 17.98
CA GLN A 156 -6.07 0.78 19.01
C GLN A 156 -5.36 0.28 20.27
N ARG A 157 -4.24 -0.43 20.13
CA ARG A 157 -3.42 -0.85 21.28
C ARG A 157 -2.88 0.35 22.05
N MET A 158 -2.41 1.38 21.36
CA MET A 158 -1.90 2.59 21.99
C MET A 158 -3.00 3.32 22.78
N ILE A 159 -4.18 3.51 22.18
CA ILE A 159 -5.34 4.12 22.86
C ILE A 159 -5.73 3.31 24.11
N HIS A 160 -5.73 1.98 24.00
CA HIS A 160 -6.04 1.12 25.14
C HIS A 160 -5.02 1.29 26.29
N LEU A 161 -3.73 1.31 25.98
CA LEU A 161 -2.66 1.52 26.97
C LEU A 161 -2.75 2.90 27.64
N ILE A 162 -3.00 3.95 26.87
CA ILE A 162 -3.20 5.30 27.41
C ILE A 162 -4.36 5.30 28.42
N ARG A 163 -5.49 4.70 28.01
CA ARG A 163 -6.67 4.63 28.89
C ARG A 163 -6.43 3.82 30.16
N GLN A 164 -5.69 2.70 30.06
CA GLN A 164 -5.32 1.92 31.24
C GLN A 164 -4.41 2.73 32.17
N ASN A 165 -3.39 3.42 31.64
CA ASN A 165 -2.52 4.27 32.44
C ASN A 165 -3.30 5.39 33.12
N GLU A 166 -4.18 6.07 32.42
CA GLU A 166 -5.04 7.11 33.02
C GLU A 166 -5.92 6.56 34.17
N LEU A 167 -6.51 5.37 33.95
CA LEU A 167 -7.31 4.73 34.99
C LEU A 167 -6.47 4.42 36.25
N VAL A 168 -5.28 3.89 36.09
CA VAL A 168 -4.39 3.59 37.23
C VAL A 168 -3.97 4.88 37.94
N LEU A 169 -3.49 5.88 37.19
CA LEU A 169 -3.01 7.13 37.76
C LEU A 169 -4.11 7.93 38.44
N ASN A 170 -5.34 7.93 37.92
CA ASN A 170 -6.48 8.64 38.49
C ASN A 170 -7.08 7.94 39.74
N ASN A 171 -6.76 6.66 39.94
CA ASN A 171 -7.19 5.92 41.14
C ASN A 171 -6.12 5.92 42.27
N ILE A 172 -4.98 6.51 42.08
CA ILE A 172 -3.98 6.70 43.12
C ILE A 172 -4.45 7.83 44.04
N ASN A 173 -4.52 7.56 45.35
CA ASN A 173 -4.89 8.54 46.36
C ASN A 173 -3.78 9.55 46.68
N SER A 174 -3.03 9.95 45.66
CA SER A 174 -1.90 10.88 45.78
C SER A 174 -1.94 11.84 44.62
N GLY A 175 -1.60 13.09 44.83
CA GLY A 175 -1.46 14.07 43.75
C GLY A 175 -0.23 13.79 42.93
N LEU A 176 -0.40 13.60 41.62
CA LEU A 176 0.69 13.45 40.67
C LEU A 176 0.58 14.56 39.63
N ALA A 177 1.72 15.18 39.31
CA ALA A 177 1.81 16.15 38.21
C ALA A 177 3.17 16.04 37.51
N TYR A 178 3.18 16.18 36.18
CA TYR A 178 4.39 16.37 35.41
C TYR A 178 4.52 17.84 35.01
N ILE A 179 5.65 18.46 35.37
CA ILE A 179 5.93 19.87 35.17
C ILE A 179 7.19 20.00 34.33
N ALA A 180 7.07 20.67 33.18
CA ALA A 180 8.20 20.92 32.27
C ALA A 180 9.17 21.99 32.85
N ASN A 181 10.31 22.16 32.17
CA ASN A 181 11.37 23.07 32.63
C ASN A 181 10.97 24.54 32.68
N ASP A 182 9.95 24.96 31.94
CA ASP A 182 9.34 26.28 31.93
C ASP A 182 8.28 26.50 33.05
N TYR A 183 8.18 25.54 33.98
CA TYR A 183 7.19 25.50 35.06
C TYR A 183 5.76 25.22 34.63
N ILE A 184 5.48 24.97 33.35
CA ILE A 184 4.15 24.66 32.85
C ILE A 184 3.76 23.22 33.23
N VAL A 185 2.59 23.06 33.80
CA VAL A 185 2.02 21.75 34.11
C VAL A 185 1.57 21.07 32.80
N GLN A 186 2.26 20.03 32.42
CA GLN A 186 1.96 19.28 31.20
C GLN A 186 0.87 18.24 31.43
N TRP A 187 0.86 17.65 32.61
CA TRP A 187 -0.08 16.61 32.99
C TRP A 187 -0.28 16.59 34.51
N GLU A 188 -1.51 16.24 34.94
CA GLU A 188 -1.88 16.01 36.34
C GLU A 188 -2.94 14.90 36.45
N ASN A 189 -3.00 14.20 37.59
CA ASN A 189 -4.10 13.31 37.87
C ASN A 189 -5.18 14.05 38.71
N ILE A 190 -6.42 13.57 38.61
CA ILE A 190 -7.53 14.05 39.44
C ILE A 190 -7.42 13.39 40.81
N SER A 191 -6.62 13.94 41.68
CA SER A 191 -6.49 13.41 43.04
C SER A 191 -7.74 13.71 43.89
N LEU A 192 -8.19 12.71 44.66
CA LEU A 192 -9.26 12.87 45.66
C LEU A 192 -8.84 13.87 46.75
N CYS A 193 -7.56 14.10 46.96
CA CYS A 193 -7.03 15.02 47.94
C CYS A 193 -7.36 16.49 47.62
N SER A 194 -7.44 16.87 46.38
CA SER A 194 -7.82 18.24 45.97
C SER A 194 -9.30 18.55 46.26
N LYS A 195 -10.15 17.52 46.36
CA LYS A 195 -11.60 17.68 46.64
C LYS A 195 -11.93 17.87 48.11
N SER A 196 -11.10 17.36 49.02
CA SER A 196 -11.40 17.35 50.45
C SER A 196 -10.71 18.44 51.26
N LEU A 197 -9.62 19.07 50.76
CA LEU A 197 -8.77 19.95 51.54
C LEU A 197 -8.71 21.41 51.07
N SER A 198 -9.53 21.84 50.12
CA SER A 198 -9.50 23.20 49.56
C SER A 198 -8.10 23.65 49.07
N TYR A 199 -7.24 22.68 48.78
CA TYR A 199 -5.90 22.94 48.24
C TYR A 199 -6.02 23.16 46.73
N GLU A 200 -5.49 24.28 46.24
CA GLU A 200 -5.50 24.56 44.80
C GLU A 200 -4.62 23.52 44.08
N ALA A 201 -5.27 22.75 43.21
CA ALA A 201 -4.59 21.72 42.44
C ALA A 201 -3.78 22.32 41.32
N TYR A 202 -2.75 21.61 40.86
CA TYR A 202 -2.07 21.92 39.60
C TYR A 202 -3.11 21.95 38.45
N LYS A 203 -2.90 22.84 37.50
CA LYS A 203 -3.75 23.00 36.33
C LYS A 203 -2.97 22.84 35.06
N LYS A 204 -3.34 21.88 34.24
CA LYS A 204 -2.67 21.64 32.95
C LYS A 204 -2.65 22.90 32.07
N GLY A 205 -1.49 23.20 31.50
CA GLY A 205 -1.25 24.35 30.64
C GLY A 205 -0.95 25.66 31.36
N GLU A 206 -0.99 25.66 32.70
CA GLU A 206 -0.69 26.84 33.52
C GLU A 206 0.60 26.66 34.33
N PRO A 207 1.27 27.75 34.75
CA PRO A 207 2.46 27.63 35.60
C PRO A 207 2.11 27.04 36.98
N CYS A 208 2.94 26.10 37.46
CA CYS A 208 2.74 25.43 38.74
C CYS A 208 2.70 26.38 39.93
N TYR A 209 3.54 27.44 39.91
CA TYR A 209 3.59 28.44 40.99
C TYR A 209 2.32 29.30 41.05
N LEU A 210 1.61 29.47 39.94
CA LEU A 210 0.36 30.21 39.89
C LEU A 210 -0.79 29.35 40.45
N THR A 211 -0.91 28.13 39.92
CA THR A 211 -2.08 27.27 40.24
C THR A 211 -2.00 26.58 41.59
N ALA A 212 -0.83 26.06 41.97
CA ALA A 212 -0.67 25.33 43.22
C ALA A 212 -0.25 26.22 44.42
N HIS A 213 0.24 27.40 44.17
CA HIS A 213 0.79 28.27 45.25
C HIS A 213 0.29 29.72 45.16
N ASN A 214 -0.60 30.03 44.24
CA ASN A 214 -1.16 31.40 44.04
C ASN A 214 -0.10 32.51 44.01
N ARG A 215 1.02 32.24 43.29
CA ARG A 215 2.15 33.14 43.14
C ARG A 215 2.29 33.61 41.69
N THR A 216 2.85 34.80 41.52
CA THR A 216 3.14 35.35 40.19
C THR A 216 4.56 35.04 39.69
N THR A 217 5.41 34.47 40.58
CA THR A 217 6.80 34.11 40.29
C THR A 217 7.12 32.74 40.88
N PRO A 218 8.15 32.01 40.36
CA PRO A 218 8.58 30.73 40.91
C PRO A 218 8.87 30.79 42.40
N CYS A 219 8.65 29.67 43.12
CA CYS A 219 8.84 29.59 44.55
C CYS A 219 10.29 29.71 44.94
N GLU A 220 10.62 30.43 46.03
CA GLU A 220 12.00 30.68 46.47
C GLU A 220 12.74 29.39 46.87
N ASN A 221 12.12 28.47 47.57
CA ASN A 221 12.75 27.20 47.93
C ASN A 221 12.04 26.02 47.23
N CYS A 222 11.98 26.11 45.89
CA CYS A 222 11.23 25.19 45.05
C CYS A 222 11.88 23.80 45.03
N VAL A 223 11.16 22.79 45.47
CA VAL A 223 11.62 21.39 45.44
C VAL A 223 11.89 20.91 44.00
N MET A 224 11.14 21.39 43.01
CA MET A 224 11.36 21.11 41.60
C MET A 224 12.69 21.70 41.10
N GLN A 225 13.04 22.94 41.49
CA GLN A 225 14.34 23.54 41.13
C GLN A 225 15.50 22.78 41.77
N ARG A 226 15.34 22.31 43.01
CA ARG A 226 16.38 21.50 43.67
C ARG A 226 16.58 20.17 42.93
N ALA A 227 15.52 19.46 42.64
CA ALA A 227 15.56 18.20 41.89
C ALA A 227 16.22 18.38 40.50
N ARG A 228 15.90 19.46 39.79
CA ARG A 228 16.55 19.79 38.49
C ARG A 228 18.05 20.05 38.61
N LYS A 229 18.49 20.72 39.69
CA LYS A 229 19.89 21.02 39.87
C LYS A 229 20.69 19.83 40.35
N SER A 230 20.13 19.04 41.29
CA SER A 230 20.81 17.87 41.86
C SER A 230 20.75 16.64 40.92
N GLY A 231 19.79 16.57 40.01
CA GLY A 231 19.49 15.37 39.21
C GLY A 231 18.99 14.21 40.06
N GLN A 232 18.56 14.46 41.29
CA GLN A 232 18.10 13.47 42.25
C GLN A 232 16.71 13.81 42.76
N VAL A 233 16.05 12.81 43.38
CA VAL A 233 14.78 13.03 44.05
C VAL A 233 14.96 13.96 45.25
N GLU A 234 14.16 15.01 45.31
CA GLU A 234 14.14 15.98 46.40
C GLU A 234 12.74 15.94 47.05
N SER A 235 12.66 16.23 48.34
CA SER A 235 11.40 16.35 49.03
C SER A 235 11.27 17.59 49.91
N ILE A 236 10.05 17.95 50.27
CA ILE A 236 9.73 19.02 51.16
C ILE A 236 8.42 18.68 51.91
N LEU A 237 8.35 19.06 53.18
CA LEU A 237 7.18 18.91 54.02
C LEU A 237 6.46 20.25 54.17
N PHE A 238 5.12 20.23 54.01
CA PHE A 238 4.26 21.37 54.24
C PHE A 238 3.22 20.99 55.30
N ASN A 239 3.07 21.78 56.36
CA ASN A 239 1.97 21.67 57.29
C ASN A 239 0.73 22.39 56.69
N LEU A 240 -0.33 21.68 56.39
CA LEU A 240 -1.60 22.26 55.94
C LEU A 240 -2.39 22.83 57.10
N ASP A 241 -2.48 22.04 58.14
CA ASP A 241 -3.19 22.38 59.39
C ASP A 241 -2.59 21.58 60.58
N ASN A 242 -3.23 21.63 61.76
CA ASN A 242 -2.77 20.92 62.94
C ASN A 242 -2.81 19.40 62.91
N LYS A 243 -3.38 18.82 61.83
CA LYS A 243 -3.59 17.38 61.66
C LYS A 243 -3.05 16.83 60.34
N HIS A 244 -2.79 17.66 59.37
CA HIS A 244 -2.40 17.23 58.03
C HIS A 244 -1.04 17.80 57.63
N VAL A 245 -0.14 16.91 57.26
CA VAL A 245 1.17 17.22 56.66
C VAL A 245 1.18 16.68 55.24
N ILE A 246 1.56 17.50 54.30
CA ILE A 246 1.85 17.06 52.93
C ILE A 246 3.35 16.92 52.73
N GLU A 247 3.75 15.75 52.28
CA GLU A 247 5.09 15.52 51.79
C GLU A 247 5.07 15.54 50.26
N VAL A 248 5.88 16.40 49.68
CA VAL A 248 5.98 16.56 48.23
C VAL A 248 7.33 16.08 47.77
N PHE A 249 7.34 15.08 46.93
CA PHE A 249 8.51 14.55 46.23
C PHE A 249 8.58 15.12 44.83
N ALA A 250 9.81 15.51 44.41
CA ALA A 250 10.12 15.97 43.08
C ALA A 250 11.15 15.04 42.43
N THR A 251 10.76 14.29 41.42
CA THR A 251 11.60 13.32 40.70
C THR A 251 11.96 13.89 39.34
N PRO A 252 13.24 14.13 39.00
CA PRO A 252 13.63 14.63 37.69
C PRO A 252 13.45 13.55 36.63
N ILE A 253 12.95 13.96 35.44
CA ILE A 253 12.83 13.15 34.25
C ILE A 253 13.87 13.59 33.24
N PHE A 254 14.62 12.65 32.67
CA PHE A 254 15.70 12.92 31.75
C PHE A 254 15.28 12.65 30.31
N ASN A 255 15.73 13.49 29.39
CA ASN A 255 15.60 13.25 27.95
C ASN A 255 16.65 12.22 27.45
N GLU A 256 16.62 11.88 26.17
CA GLU A 256 17.56 10.93 25.56
C GLU A 256 19.01 11.40 25.59
N GLN A 257 19.26 12.72 25.73
CA GLN A 257 20.59 13.31 25.84
C GLN A 257 21.14 13.30 27.28
N GLY A 258 20.31 12.93 28.26
CA GLY A 258 20.66 12.91 29.68
C GLY A 258 20.44 14.23 30.40
N ASP A 259 19.82 15.22 29.76
CA ASP A 259 19.41 16.47 30.38
C ASP A 259 18.05 16.33 31.04
N VAL A 260 17.82 17.10 32.12
CA VAL A 260 16.54 17.11 32.80
C VAL A 260 15.50 17.82 31.91
N ASP A 261 14.46 17.07 31.46
CA ASP A 261 13.39 17.56 30.62
C ASP A 261 12.22 18.15 31.46
N GLY A 262 12.02 17.65 32.65
CA GLY A 262 11.00 18.11 33.56
C GLY A 262 11.07 17.38 34.88
N VAL A 263 10.04 17.54 35.70
CA VAL A 263 9.97 16.95 37.05
C VAL A 263 8.57 16.35 37.27
N VAL A 264 8.52 15.12 37.76
CA VAL A 264 7.28 14.54 38.29
C VAL A 264 7.17 14.90 39.78
N ILE A 265 6.06 15.49 40.14
CA ILE A 265 5.68 15.80 41.50
C ILE A 265 4.74 14.73 42.03
N LEU A 266 5.05 14.18 43.19
CA LEU A 266 4.18 13.28 43.96
C LEU A 266 3.86 13.95 45.31
N SER A 267 2.59 14.15 45.63
CA SER A 267 2.13 14.72 46.89
C SER A 267 1.45 13.67 47.73
N LEU A 268 1.99 13.38 48.91
CA LEU A 268 1.43 12.46 49.88
C LEU A 268 0.88 13.23 51.05
N ILE A 269 -0.33 12.88 51.52
CA ILE A 269 -0.94 13.47 52.72
C ILE A 269 -0.73 12.49 53.88
N HIS A 270 -0.10 13.00 54.94
CA HIS A 270 0.03 12.28 56.20
C HIS A 270 -0.94 12.87 57.22
N ILE A 271 -1.67 12.01 57.93
CA ILE A 271 -2.54 12.39 59.02
C ILE A 271 -1.75 12.12 60.29
N SER A 272 -1.48 13.16 61.08
CA SER A 272 -0.92 12.99 62.42
C SER A 272 -2.07 12.65 63.42
N GLU A 273 -1.91 11.54 64.12
CA GLU A 273 -2.83 11.18 65.22
C GLU A 273 -2.80 12.19 66.38
#